data_87ffc29e8001b0bc5d6ae5a50e1b77d8
#
_entry.id   87ffc29e8001b0bc5d6ae5a50e1b77d8
#
_cell.length_a   1.000
_cell.length_b   1.000
_cell.length_c   1.000
_cell.angle_alpha   90.00
_cell.angle_beta   90.00
_cell.angle_gamma   90.00
#
_symmetry.space_group_name_H-M   'P 1'
#
loop_
_entity.id
_entity.type
_entity.pdbx_description
1 polymer ?
#
loop_
_entity_poly.entity_id
_entity_poly.type
_entity_poly.pdbx_seq_one_letter_code
_entity_poly.pdbx_strand_id
1 'polypeptide(L)'
;MTPPPQPAAARHAVGIDLGTSHTVVAHVPLDGGVADIALLPLAQRISAAEVQEQPLLPSTRYQAAPGELGDAWRQPWPAQDATEQTPAVIGRWARDLGAAVPGRLVASAKSWLSHAGVDRTAPILPWGAGQDVAKVSPLQASSSYLAHVRAAWDATHPDAPLAEQLVVLTVPASFDEGARALTLQAAQLAGLPRVQLLEEPKAAFHDWLVLQGSQLAEQLQDSRLVLVLDVGGGTTDLTLIRVEAAPGGGLPLLTRTAVGEHLMLGGDNMDLALAHGLEPQFAGEGQRLPAARFAQLVQRCRLAKEQLLAANAPESVAVTLLGGGSQLLAQTRSATLTRDAVRQAVVEGFLPPAQITDQPARRQGALRTLSLPYPADAAISRHLALFLAQHAAGELPDTLLLNGGVFHAHALVQRLTEQLGEWRGAPLRVLHNPHPDWAVARGAAAHGLAEYESKRPPSLTGQAQAASKTIVPRIGGGAARSYWLVLPGQAGAAPQGICLLPRGTEEGTRMVLAGRRFALRLGQPVRFALVARSAGQA
;
A
#
# COMPACT_ATOMS: atom_id res chain seq x y z
N MET A 1 42.34 14.01 -11.87
CA MET A 1 41.06 13.50 -11.35
C MET A 1 40.14 13.40 -12.53
N THR A 2 39.81 12.17 -12.97
CA THR A 2 38.81 11.92 -14.00
C THR A 2 37.44 12.35 -13.44
N PRO A 3 36.62 13.13 -14.17
CA PRO A 3 35.30 13.48 -13.71
C PRO A 3 34.52 12.18 -13.45
N PRO A 4 33.65 12.14 -12.41
CA PRO A 4 32.83 10.98 -12.18
C PRO A 4 32.01 10.68 -13.44
N PRO A 5 31.80 9.39 -13.79
CA PRO A 5 31.02 9.05 -14.96
C PRO A 5 29.64 9.70 -14.84
N GLN A 6 29.19 10.35 -15.91
CA GLN A 6 27.83 10.85 -15.99
C GLN A 6 26.90 9.66 -15.79
N PRO A 7 25.86 9.76 -14.96
CA PRO A 7 24.88 8.69 -14.80
C PRO A 7 24.35 8.31 -16.19
N ALA A 8 24.37 7.03 -16.50
CA ALA A 8 23.77 6.53 -17.73
C ALA A 8 22.32 7.04 -17.80
N ALA A 9 21.86 7.43 -18.98
CA ALA A 9 20.48 7.88 -19.15
C ALA A 9 19.53 6.74 -18.79
N ALA A 10 18.53 7.00 -17.95
CA ALA A 10 17.52 6.01 -17.60
C ALA A 10 16.91 5.41 -18.89
N ARG A 11 16.70 4.10 -18.90
CA ARG A 11 16.13 3.36 -20.03
C ARG A 11 14.69 2.92 -19.77
N HIS A 12 14.28 2.83 -18.49
CA HIS A 12 12.96 2.34 -18.08
C HIS A 12 12.30 3.29 -17.08
N ALA A 13 10.98 3.36 -17.14
CA ALA A 13 10.17 3.77 -16.02
C ALA A 13 9.74 2.50 -15.25
N VAL A 14 10.00 2.48 -13.95
CA VAL A 14 9.77 1.31 -13.09
C VAL A 14 8.82 1.70 -11.97
N GLY A 15 7.66 1.04 -11.92
CA GLY A 15 6.68 1.18 -10.85
C GLY A 15 6.85 0.09 -9.82
N ILE A 16 6.99 0.45 -8.56
CA ILE A 16 7.10 -0.47 -7.43
C ILE A 16 5.92 -0.23 -6.49
N ASP A 17 5.07 -1.24 -6.35
CA ASP A 17 4.10 -1.28 -5.27
C ASP A 17 4.71 -2.00 -4.06
N LEU A 18 5.10 -1.24 -3.06
CA LEU A 18 5.52 -1.77 -1.76
C LEU A 18 4.29 -2.02 -0.89
N GLY A 19 3.54 -3.07 -1.18
CA GLY A 19 2.29 -3.38 -0.48
C GLY A 19 2.49 -3.99 0.92
N THR A 20 1.43 -3.95 1.74
CA THR A 20 1.43 -4.57 3.07
C THR A 20 1.56 -6.09 3.00
N SER A 21 0.89 -6.70 2.03
CA SER A 21 0.88 -8.17 1.82
C SER A 21 1.89 -8.63 0.77
N HIS A 22 2.01 -7.90 -0.34
CA HIS A 22 2.88 -8.23 -1.46
C HIS A 22 3.57 -6.98 -2.00
N THR A 23 4.79 -7.16 -2.48
CA THR A 23 5.52 -6.17 -3.28
C THR A 23 5.45 -6.60 -4.74
N VAL A 24 5.11 -5.68 -5.63
CA VAL A 24 4.94 -5.91 -7.08
C VAL A 24 5.76 -4.90 -7.86
N VAL A 25 6.35 -5.33 -8.98
CA VAL A 25 7.13 -4.46 -9.87
C VAL A 25 6.59 -4.55 -11.29
N ALA A 26 6.37 -3.40 -11.90
CA ALA A 26 6.11 -3.29 -13.33
C ALA A 26 7.09 -2.29 -13.96
N HIS A 27 7.35 -2.44 -15.24
CA HIS A 27 8.26 -1.55 -15.95
C HIS A 27 7.84 -1.35 -17.41
N VAL A 28 8.37 -0.28 -17.99
CA VAL A 28 8.18 0.04 -19.41
C VAL A 28 9.44 0.71 -19.94
N PRO A 29 9.93 0.36 -21.15
CA PRO A 29 11.02 1.09 -21.81
C PRO A 29 10.62 2.55 -22.08
N LEU A 30 11.52 3.51 -21.89
CA LEU A 30 11.25 4.94 -22.10
C LEU A 30 11.09 5.33 -23.58
N ASP A 31 11.52 4.48 -24.48
CA ASP A 31 11.28 4.59 -25.93
C ASP A 31 10.04 3.80 -26.40
N GLY A 32 9.47 2.97 -25.51
CA GLY A 32 8.24 2.22 -25.72
C GLY A 32 6.97 3.03 -25.51
N GLY A 33 5.84 2.33 -25.42
CA GLY A 33 4.51 2.88 -25.14
C GLY A 33 3.84 2.17 -23.97
N VAL A 34 2.65 2.63 -23.58
CA VAL A 34 1.88 2.04 -22.48
C VAL A 34 1.50 0.57 -22.70
N ALA A 35 1.46 0.12 -23.97
CA ALA A 35 1.21 -1.28 -24.31
C ALA A 35 2.39 -2.21 -23.94
N ASP A 36 3.58 -1.63 -23.76
CA ASP A 36 4.80 -2.37 -23.42
C ASP A 36 5.01 -2.49 -21.90
N ILE A 37 4.03 -2.04 -21.08
CA ILE A 37 4.08 -2.18 -19.63
C ILE A 37 4.00 -3.66 -19.27
N ALA A 38 5.07 -4.18 -18.69
CA ALA A 38 5.21 -5.57 -18.28
C ALA A 38 5.45 -5.66 -16.76
N LEU A 39 5.03 -6.79 -16.18
CA LEU A 39 5.42 -7.14 -14.81
C LEU A 39 6.85 -7.70 -14.83
N LEU A 40 7.61 -7.41 -13.78
CA LEU A 40 8.87 -8.07 -13.49
C LEU A 40 8.59 -9.27 -12.57
N PRO A 41 8.72 -10.51 -13.04
CA PRO A 41 8.71 -11.66 -12.14
C PRO A 41 9.93 -11.61 -11.22
N LEU A 42 9.69 -11.61 -9.91
CA LEU A 42 10.74 -11.52 -8.91
C LEU A 42 11.22 -12.92 -8.51
N ALA A 43 12.49 -13.20 -8.75
CA ALA A 43 13.12 -14.41 -8.26
C ALA A 43 13.11 -14.44 -6.74
N GLN A 44 12.58 -15.49 -6.13
CA GLN A 44 12.47 -15.66 -4.69
C GLN A 44 12.58 -17.12 -4.28
N ARG A 45 13.11 -17.36 -3.10
CA ARG A 45 13.13 -18.71 -2.56
C ARG A 45 11.73 -19.16 -2.18
N ILE A 46 11.40 -20.38 -2.56
CA ILE A 46 10.18 -21.09 -2.12
C ILE A 46 10.51 -22.24 -1.16
N SER A 47 11.79 -22.64 -1.09
CA SER A 47 12.34 -23.60 -0.13
C SER A 47 13.85 -23.38 0.04
N ALA A 48 14.49 -24.18 0.88
CA ALA A 48 15.94 -24.15 1.04
C ALA A 48 16.71 -24.41 -0.25
N ALA A 49 16.15 -25.22 -1.17
CA ALA A 49 16.81 -25.68 -2.39
C ALA A 49 16.24 -25.06 -3.68
N GLU A 50 15.08 -24.38 -3.60
CA GLU A 50 14.34 -23.97 -4.79
C GLU A 50 14.11 -22.47 -4.83
N VAL A 51 14.30 -21.89 -6.00
CA VAL A 51 14.03 -20.50 -6.36
C VAL A 51 13.04 -20.48 -7.51
N GLN A 52 12.02 -19.65 -7.42
CA GLN A 52 11.06 -19.42 -8.49
C GLN A 52 10.88 -17.92 -8.75
N GLU A 53 10.58 -17.59 -9.99
CA GLU A 53 10.17 -16.26 -10.40
C GLU A 53 8.65 -16.14 -10.27
N GLN A 54 8.18 -15.17 -9.51
CA GLN A 54 6.76 -14.90 -9.32
C GLN A 54 6.47 -13.40 -9.38
N PRO A 55 5.34 -12.96 -9.94
CA PRO A 55 5.02 -11.53 -10.04
C PRO A 55 4.73 -10.90 -8.67
N LEU A 56 4.34 -11.71 -7.69
CA LEU A 56 4.02 -11.26 -6.32
C LEU A 56 5.11 -11.73 -5.37
N LEU A 57 5.83 -10.79 -4.76
CA LEU A 57 6.74 -11.06 -3.66
C LEU A 57 6.00 -10.81 -2.33
N PRO A 58 5.71 -11.83 -1.50
CA PRO A 58 5.16 -11.59 -0.18
C PRO A 58 6.03 -10.61 0.61
N SER A 59 5.44 -9.53 1.13
CA SER A 59 6.12 -8.53 1.97
C SER A 59 6.34 -9.08 3.39
N THR A 60 7.07 -10.17 3.46
CA THR A 60 7.38 -10.91 4.69
C THR A 60 8.87 -11.15 4.80
N ARG A 61 9.36 -11.13 6.06
CA ARG A 61 10.75 -11.41 6.41
C ARG A 61 10.79 -12.37 7.59
N TYR A 62 11.53 -13.47 7.46
CA TYR A 62 11.73 -14.43 8.52
C TYR A 62 13.11 -14.25 9.17
N GLN A 63 13.13 -14.08 10.48
CA GLN A 63 14.33 -13.91 11.30
C GLN A 63 14.81 -15.28 11.78
N ALA A 64 15.66 -15.93 10.99
CA ALA A 64 16.17 -17.26 11.33
C ALA A 64 17.03 -17.23 12.59
N ALA A 65 16.98 -18.32 13.36
CA ALA A 65 17.94 -18.54 14.45
C ALA A 65 19.35 -18.80 13.88
N PRO A 66 20.40 -18.50 14.65
CA PRO A 66 21.75 -18.87 14.24
C PRO A 66 21.85 -20.36 13.90
N GLY A 67 22.30 -20.68 12.68
CA GLY A 67 22.45 -22.06 12.19
C GLY A 67 21.17 -22.76 11.73
N GLU A 68 19.98 -22.18 11.91
CA GLU A 68 18.69 -22.81 11.56
C GLU A 68 18.58 -23.14 10.05
N LEU A 69 19.05 -22.27 9.19
CA LEU A 69 18.93 -22.41 7.74
C LEU A 69 20.26 -22.73 7.04
N GLY A 70 21.37 -22.89 7.78
CA GLY A 70 22.70 -23.00 7.18
C GLY A 70 22.98 -21.85 6.21
N ASP A 71 23.44 -22.15 4.99
CA ASP A 71 23.65 -21.17 3.93
C ASP A 71 22.41 -20.92 3.05
N ALA A 72 21.31 -21.64 3.28
CA ALA A 72 20.11 -21.55 2.43
C ALA A 72 19.39 -20.20 2.54
N TRP A 73 19.66 -19.38 3.57
CA TRP A 73 19.11 -18.02 3.68
C TRP A 73 19.70 -17.05 2.66
N ARG A 74 20.86 -17.36 2.09
CA ARG A 74 21.52 -16.50 1.10
C ARG A 74 20.65 -16.34 -0.14
N GLN A 75 20.63 -15.14 -0.69
CA GLN A 75 19.88 -14.84 -1.91
C GLN A 75 20.47 -15.60 -3.14
N PRO A 76 19.67 -15.87 -4.17
CA PRO A 76 20.12 -16.65 -5.35
C PRO A 76 21.06 -15.88 -6.28
N TRP A 77 21.26 -14.57 -6.06
CA TRP A 77 22.19 -13.71 -6.80
C TRP A 77 23.37 -13.30 -5.93
N PRO A 78 24.51 -12.89 -6.53
CA PRO A 78 25.67 -12.43 -5.78
C PRO A 78 25.30 -11.27 -4.85
N ALA A 79 25.69 -11.35 -3.58
CA ALA A 79 25.48 -10.26 -2.64
C ALA A 79 26.27 -9.03 -3.09
N GLN A 80 25.58 -7.95 -3.39
CA GLN A 80 26.22 -6.67 -3.75
C GLN A 80 26.76 -5.94 -2.51
N ASP A 81 26.19 -6.20 -1.32
CA ASP A 81 26.63 -5.64 -0.06
C ASP A 81 26.51 -6.70 1.06
N ALA A 82 27.63 -7.17 1.56
CA ALA A 82 27.71 -8.16 2.64
C ALA A 82 27.44 -7.58 4.05
N THR A 83 26.62 -6.54 4.17
CA THR A 83 26.37 -5.85 5.45
C THR A 83 25.32 -6.52 6.32
N GLU A 84 24.53 -7.45 5.81
CA GLU A 84 23.53 -8.17 6.59
C GLU A 84 24.17 -9.34 7.33
N GLN A 85 24.47 -9.15 8.62
CA GLN A 85 25.09 -10.18 9.49
C GLN A 85 24.07 -11.18 10.06
N THR A 86 22.78 -10.86 9.97
CA THR A 86 21.72 -11.70 10.55
C THR A 86 21.01 -12.48 9.45
N PRO A 87 20.97 -13.83 9.54
CA PRO A 87 20.27 -14.65 8.56
C PRO A 87 18.81 -14.28 8.49
N ALA A 88 18.35 -13.83 7.30
CA ALA A 88 16.96 -13.49 7.06
C ALA A 88 16.53 -13.94 5.66
N VAL A 89 15.31 -14.44 5.56
CA VAL A 89 14.67 -14.83 4.31
C VAL A 89 13.54 -13.86 4.02
N ILE A 90 13.34 -13.53 2.75
CA ILE A 90 12.27 -12.63 2.27
C ILE A 90 11.38 -13.38 1.29
N GLY A 91 10.09 -13.00 1.25
CA GLY A 91 9.15 -13.49 0.26
C GLY A 91 8.47 -14.81 0.66
N ARG A 92 8.24 -15.69 -0.31
CA ARG A 92 7.41 -16.88 -0.17
C ARG A 92 7.90 -17.82 0.92
N TRP A 93 9.19 -18.17 0.89
CA TRP A 93 9.75 -19.07 1.88
C TRP A 93 9.72 -18.48 3.29
N ALA A 94 9.93 -17.15 3.46
CA ALA A 94 9.76 -16.47 4.73
C ALA A 94 8.35 -16.65 5.30
N ARG A 95 7.33 -16.53 4.45
CA ARG A 95 5.93 -16.73 4.83
C ARG A 95 5.67 -18.17 5.27
N ASP A 96 6.21 -19.14 4.54
CA ASP A 96 6.02 -20.56 4.81
C ASP A 96 6.76 -20.99 6.11
N LEU A 97 7.98 -20.50 6.33
CA LEU A 97 8.70 -20.67 7.62
C LEU A 97 7.94 -20.01 8.77
N GLY A 98 7.41 -18.80 8.54
CA GLY A 98 6.62 -18.07 9.51
C GLY A 98 5.29 -18.76 9.85
N ALA A 99 4.71 -19.52 8.95
CA ALA A 99 3.54 -20.35 9.24
C ALA A 99 3.86 -21.47 10.24
N ALA A 100 5.12 -21.96 10.27
CA ALA A 100 5.59 -22.94 11.24
C ALA A 100 6.06 -22.26 12.54
N VAL A 101 6.79 -21.13 12.46
CA VAL A 101 7.37 -20.41 13.60
C VAL A 101 6.98 -18.91 13.55
N PRO A 102 5.73 -18.54 13.87
CA PRO A 102 5.23 -17.18 13.70
C PRO A 102 5.97 -16.11 14.51
N GLY A 103 6.53 -16.47 15.66
CA GLY A 103 7.31 -15.55 16.50
C GLY A 103 8.58 -15.01 15.83
N ARG A 104 8.99 -15.56 14.68
CA ARG A 104 10.13 -15.12 13.89
C ARG A 104 9.74 -14.42 12.59
N LEU A 105 8.44 -14.31 12.30
CA LEU A 105 7.94 -13.69 11.09
C LEU A 105 7.67 -12.20 11.27
N VAL A 106 8.30 -11.38 10.46
CA VAL A 106 7.93 -9.98 10.24
C VAL A 106 6.92 -9.92 9.10
N ALA A 107 5.72 -9.45 9.38
CA ALA A 107 4.66 -9.19 8.42
C ALA A 107 4.11 -7.78 8.63
N SER A 108 3.39 -7.25 7.65
CA SER A 108 2.72 -5.93 7.69
C SER A 108 3.66 -4.77 8.10
N ALA A 109 4.95 -4.84 7.74
CA ALA A 109 5.94 -3.83 8.11
C ALA A 109 5.55 -2.43 7.62
N LYS A 110 4.88 -2.33 6.46
CA LYS A 110 4.35 -1.07 5.91
C LYS A 110 3.34 -0.40 6.86
N SER A 111 2.46 -1.16 7.48
CA SER A 111 1.50 -0.64 8.47
C SER A 111 2.21 -0.07 9.70
N TRP A 112 3.35 -0.64 10.09
CA TRP A 112 4.15 -0.12 11.20
C TRP A 112 4.88 1.18 10.85
N LEU A 113 5.15 1.48 9.56
CA LEU A 113 5.70 2.77 9.14
C LEU A 113 4.76 3.95 9.40
N SER A 114 3.44 3.72 9.49
CA SER A 114 2.45 4.76 9.79
C SER A 114 2.09 4.84 11.27
N HIS A 115 2.59 3.94 12.13
CA HIS A 115 2.24 3.89 13.55
C HIS A 115 2.95 4.98 14.37
N ALA A 116 2.25 6.10 14.62
CA ALA A 116 2.80 7.24 15.35
C ALA A 116 3.10 6.97 16.84
N GLY A 117 2.58 5.88 17.42
CA GLY A 117 2.74 5.54 18.84
C GLY A 117 4.02 4.76 19.17
N VAL A 118 4.84 4.41 18.18
CA VAL A 118 6.09 3.64 18.34
C VAL A 118 7.26 4.34 17.66
N ASP A 119 8.48 4.01 18.08
CA ASP A 119 9.67 4.39 17.32
C ASP A 119 9.81 3.46 16.10
N ARG A 120 9.47 3.99 14.93
CA ARG A 120 9.46 3.28 13.64
C ARG A 120 10.88 2.94 13.12
N THR A 121 11.90 3.49 13.76
CA THR A 121 13.33 3.23 13.46
C THR A 121 13.96 2.25 14.45
N ALA A 122 13.31 1.98 15.58
CA ALA A 122 13.78 1.02 16.58
C ALA A 122 13.47 -0.44 16.16
N PRO A 123 14.28 -1.43 16.59
CA PRO A 123 14.10 -2.85 16.27
C PRO A 123 12.95 -3.44 17.08
N ILE A 124 11.71 -3.28 16.60
CA ILE A 124 10.48 -3.71 17.27
C ILE A 124 9.82 -4.95 16.65
N LEU A 125 10.22 -5.34 15.42
CA LEU A 125 9.61 -6.43 14.66
C LEU A 125 10.51 -7.68 14.61
N PRO A 126 9.95 -8.89 14.76
CA PRO A 126 8.53 -9.23 14.95
C PRO A 126 8.00 -8.71 16.28
N TRP A 127 6.79 -8.15 16.26
CA TRP A 127 6.15 -7.61 17.46
C TRP A 127 5.81 -8.72 18.46
N GLY A 128 6.17 -8.52 19.73
CA GLY A 128 5.93 -9.53 20.78
C GLY A 128 6.82 -10.76 20.71
N ALA A 129 7.81 -10.79 19.82
CA ALA A 129 8.79 -11.90 19.78
C ALA A 129 9.63 -11.99 21.05
N GLY A 130 10.07 -13.21 21.37
CA GLY A 130 10.97 -13.49 22.49
C GLY A 130 12.32 -12.78 22.39
N GLN A 131 13.07 -12.77 23.48
CA GLN A 131 14.40 -12.13 23.52
C GLN A 131 15.46 -12.86 22.67
N ASP A 132 15.22 -14.13 22.34
CA ASP A 132 16.05 -14.96 21.47
C ASP A 132 15.90 -14.65 19.98
N VAL A 133 14.93 -13.79 19.61
CA VAL A 133 14.65 -13.41 18.23
C VAL A 133 15.32 -12.07 17.93
N ALA A 134 16.20 -12.05 16.94
CA ALA A 134 16.76 -10.82 16.41
C ALA A 134 15.63 -9.96 15.82
N LYS A 135 15.51 -8.71 16.28
CA LYS A 135 14.47 -7.79 15.81
C LYS A 135 15.02 -6.80 14.78
N VAL A 136 14.15 -6.35 13.92
CA VAL A 136 14.40 -5.27 12.95
C VAL A 136 13.40 -4.15 13.12
N SER A 137 13.73 -2.96 12.63
CA SER A 137 12.78 -1.85 12.59
C SER A 137 11.82 -2.01 11.40
N PRO A 138 10.62 -1.38 11.43
CA PRO A 138 9.75 -1.23 10.27
C PRO A 138 10.48 -0.68 9.05
N LEU A 139 11.36 0.30 9.27
CA LEU A 139 12.23 0.89 8.26
C LEU A 139 13.16 -0.14 7.61
N GLN A 140 13.89 -0.92 8.42
CA GLN A 140 14.81 -1.96 7.92
C GLN A 140 14.06 -3.09 7.20
N ALA A 141 12.90 -3.51 7.70
CA ALA A 141 12.09 -4.52 7.04
C ALA A 141 11.64 -4.05 5.64
N SER A 142 11.12 -2.82 5.54
CA SER A 142 10.71 -2.22 4.26
C SER A 142 11.90 -2.06 3.30
N SER A 143 13.05 -1.61 3.81
CA SER A 143 14.29 -1.51 3.02
C SER A 143 14.72 -2.88 2.48
N SER A 144 14.59 -3.95 3.27
CA SER A 144 15.00 -5.29 2.82
C SER A 144 14.15 -5.83 1.67
N TYR A 145 12.85 -5.47 1.60
CA TYR A 145 12.00 -5.81 0.45
C TYR A 145 12.44 -5.06 -0.80
N LEU A 146 12.74 -3.77 -0.69
CA LEU A 146 13.22 -2.95 -1.80
C LEU A 146 14.62 -3.37 -2.26
N ALA A 147 15.50 -3.77 -1.34
CA ALA A 147 16.82 -4.32 -1.68
C ALA A 147 16.71 -5.64 -2.45
N HIS A 148 15.74 -6.49 -2.09
CA HIS A 148 15.43 -7.71 -2.82
C HIS A 148 14.96 -7.40 -4.25
N VAL A 149 14.04 -6.43 -4.41
CA VAL A 149 13.59 -5.96 -5.73
C VAL A 149 14.76 -5.44 -6.55
N ARG A 150 15.62 -4.58 -5.97
CA ARG A 150 16.81 -4.06 -6.67
C ARG A 150 17.72 -5.19 -7.15
N ALA A 151 18.02 -6.14 -6.27
CA ALA A 151 18.92 -7.23 -6.62
C ALA A 151 18.33 -8.15 -7.72
N ALA A 152 17.03 -8.43 -7.67
CA ALA A 152 16.34 -9.20 -8.71
C ALA A 152 16.33 -8.45 -10.05
N TRP A 153 16.09 -7.13 -10.04
CA TRP A 153 16.18 -6.30 -11.24
C TRP A 153 17.60 -6.28 -11.83
N ASP A 154 18.60 -5.96 -11.01
CA ASP A 154 19.99 -5.81 -11.44
C ASP A 154 20.55 -7.14 -12.01
N ALA A 155 20.08 -8.29 -11.50
CA ALA A 155 20.42 -9.60 -12.03
C ALA A 155 19.86 -9.85 -13.45
N THR A 156 18.67 -9.33 -13.75
CA THR A 156 18.01 -9.49 -15.06
C THR A 156 18.35 -8.35 -16.03
N HIS A 157 18.79 -7.19 -15.53
CA HIS A 157 19.13 -5.99 -16.30
C HIS A 157 20.53 -5.46 -15.94
N PRO A 158 21.62 -6.23 -16.17
CA PRO A 158 22.96 -5.85 -15.74
C PRO A 158 23.46 -4.54 -16.35
N ASP A 159 22.99 -4.19 -17.56
CA ASP A 159 23.35 -2.97 -18.28
C ASP A 159 22.43 -1.76 -17.95
N ALA A 160 21.46 -1.95 -17.07
CA ALA A 160 20.47 -0.93 -16.70
C ALA A 160 20.08 -1.05 -15.21
N PRO A 161 21.02 -0.80 -14.27
CA PRO A 161 20.77 -0.96 -12.83
C PRO A 161 19.56 -0.19 -12.36
N LEU A 162 18.77 -0.74 -11.42
CA LEU A 162 17.52 -0.12 -10.95
C LEU A 162 17.75 1.27 -10.36
N ALA A 163 18.86 1.49 -9.68
CA ALA A 163 19.22 2.78 -9.09
C ALA A 163 19.37 3.92 -10.12
N GLU A 164 19.54 3.60 -11.39
CA GLU A 164 19.69 4.54 -12.50
C GLU A 164 18.39 4.76 -13.28
N GLN A 165 17.34 3.97 -13.01
CA GLN A 165 16.07 4.07 -13.71
C GLN A 165 15.14 5.14 -13.12
N LEU A 166 14.06 5.47 -13.82
CA LEU A 166 12.98 6.30 -13.31
C LEU A 166 12.08 5.46 -12.41
N VAL A 167 12.36 5.45 -11.10
CA VAL A 167 11.61 4.62 -10.14
C VAL A 167 10.49 5.41 -9.52
N VAL A 168 9.26 4.90 -9.66
CA VAL A 168 8.05 5.38 -8.99
C VAL A 168 7.65 4.37 -7.93
N LEU A 169 7.71 4.77 -6.66
CA LEU A 169 7.38 3.94 -5.50
C LEU A 169 6.03 4.38 -4.93
N THR A 170 5.11 3.44 -4.73
CA THR A 170 3.77 3.80 -4.27
C THR A 170 3.65 3.81 -2.76
N VAL A 171 2.76 4.68 -2.30
CA VAL A 171 2.39 4.83 -0.88
C VAL A 171 0.88 5.01 -0.74
N PRO A 172 0.27 4.61 0.38
CA PRO A 172 -1.11 4.96 0.67
C PRO A 172 -1.34 6.47 0.58
N ALA A 173 -2.47 6.88 0.00
CA ALA A 173 -2.82 8.30 -0.11
C ALA A 173 -2.93 8.97 1.26
N SER A 174 -3.28 8.19 2.26
CA SER A 174 -3.48 8.56 3.66
C SER A 174 -2.18 8.69 4.48
N PHE A 175 -1.01 8.25 3.98
CA PHE A 175 0.26 8.34 4.72
C PHE A 175 0.57 9.78 5.10
N ASP A 176 0.97 9.95 6.38
CA ASP A 176 1.52 11.22 6.86
C ASP A 176 2.93 11.45 6.31
N GLU A 177 3.44 12.67 6.48
CA GLU A 177 4.78 13.03 5.99
C GLU A 177 5.90 12.22 6.64
N GLY A 178 5.71 11.77 7.89
CA GLY A 178 6.65 10.91 8.58
C GLY A 178 6.75 9.53 7.91
N ALA A 179 5.61 8.92 7.57
CA ALA A 179 5.57 7.64 6.88
C ALA A 179 6.12 7.75 5.44
N ARG A 180 5.80 8.86 4.72
CA ARG A 180 6.37 9.16 3.40
C ARG A 180 7.90 9.31 3.46
N ALA A 181 8.41 10.08 4.43
CA ALA A 181 9.85 10.26 4.63
C ALA A 181 10.56 8.94 4.97
N LEU A 182 9.97 8.10 5.83
CA LEU A 182 10.52 6.77 6.16
C LEU A 182 10.49 5.83 4.96
N THR A 183 9.49 5.92 4.08
CA THR A 183 9.45 5.15 2.82
C THR A 183 10.60 5.55 1.89
N LEU A 184 10.86 6.87 1.74
CA LEU A 184 12.02 7.37 1.00
C LEU A 184 13.34 6.91 1.62
N GLN A 185 13.45 6.95 2.94
CA GLN A 185 14.64 6.47 3.66
C GLN A 185 14.84 4.96 3.47
N ALA A 186 13.76 4.16 3.47
CA ALA A 186 13.82 2.73 3.17
C ALA A 186 14.37 2.47 1.75
N ALA A 187 13.93 3.27 0.77
CA ALA A 187 14.44 3.19 -0.59
C ALA A 187 15.93 3.58 -0.66
N GLN A 188 16.34 4.64 0.03
CA GLN A 188 17.76 5.05 0.10
C GLN A 188 18.64 3.95 0.72
N LEU A 189 18.19 3.34 1.82
CA LEU A 189 18.89 2.23 2.47
C LEU A 189 18.96 0.99 1.57
N ALA A 190 17.97 0.78 0.70
CA ALA A 190 17.96 -0.28 -0.32
C ALA A 190 18.86 0.04 -1.52
N GLY A 191 19.54 1.20 -1.55
CA GLY A 191 20.37 1.64 -2.67
C GLY A 191 19.58 2.24 -3.84
N LEU A 192 18.37 2.75 -3.58
CA LEU A 192 17.53 3.48 -4.52
C LEU A 192 17.47 4.97 -4.11
N PRO A 193 18.50 5.78 -4.40
CA PRO A 193 18.60 7.14 -3.88
C PRO A 193 17.63 8.13 -4.54
N ARG A 194 17.06 7.77 -5.68
CA ARG A 194 16.20 8.62 -6.48
C ARG A 194 14.91 7.89 -6.80
N VAL A 195 13.91 8.05 -5.94
CA VAL A 195 12.56 7.53 -6.18
C VAL A 195 11.55 8.67 -6.10
N GLN A 196 10.51 8.58 -6.92
CA GLN A 196 9.35 9.45 -6.84
C GLN A 196 8.23 8.71 -6.13
N LEU A 197 7.53 9.36 -5.18
CA LEU A 197 6.37 8.77 -4.54
C LEU A 197 5.11 9.05 -5.34
N LEU A 198 4.26 8.04 -5.47
CA LEU A 198 2.93 8.14 -6.06
C LEU A 198 1.90 7.51 -5.12
N GLU A 199 0.72 8.10 -5.01
CA GLU A 199 -0.36 7.54 -4.19
C GLU A 199 -1.01 6.33 -4.86
N GLU A 200 -1.25 5.25 -4.10
CA GLU A 200 -1.79 3.97 -4.58
C GLU A 200 -3.11 4.12 -5.35
N PRO A 201 -4.13 4.86 -4.86
CA PRO A 201 -5.37 5.02 -5.62
C PRO A 201 -5.18 5.77 -6.94
N LYS A 202 -4.23 6.72 -6.98
CA LYS A 202 -3.87 7.43 -8.21
C LYS A 202 -3.18 6.49 -9.19
N ALA A 203 -2.27 5.64 -8.71
CA ALA A 203 -1.62 4.61 -9.51
C ALA A 203 -2.64 3.60 -10.06
N ALA A 204 -3.53 3.06 -9.23
CA ALA A 204 -4.58 2.13 -9.66
C ALA A 204 -5.48 2.73 -10.75
N PHE A 205 -5.82 4.02 -10.62
CA PHE A 205 -6.62 4.70 -11.65
C PHE A 205 -5.81 4.93 -12.93
N HIS A 206 -4.50 5.22 -12.84
CA HIS A 206 -3.64 5.30 -14.03
C HIS A 206 -3.58 3.98 -14.80
N ASP A 207 -3.48 2.83 -14.12
CA ASP A 207 -3.53 1.53 -14.80
C ASP A 207 -4.86 1.33 -15.53
N TRP A 208 -5.97 1.65 -14.86
CA TRP A 208 -7.28 1.56 -15.48
C TRP A 208 -7.38 2.45 -16.73
N LEU A 209 -6.89 3.71 -16.68
CA LEU A 209 -6.88 4.62 -17.81
C LEU A 209 -6.09 4.06 -19.00
N VAL A 210 -4.94 3.46 -18.73
CA VAL A 210 -4.10 2.79 -19.75
C VAL A 210 -4.84 1.62 -20.39
N LEU A 211 -5.50 0.80 -19.59
CA LEU A 211 -6.23 -0.37 -20.08
C LEU A 211 -7.41 0.01 -20.99
N GLN A 212 -8.04 1.17 -20.78
CA GLN A 212 -9.13 1.62 -21.65
C GLN A 212 -8.63 2.13 -23.01
N GLY A 213 -7.43 2.67 -23.10
CA GLY A 213 -6.85 3.13 -24.35
C GLY A 213 -7.77 4.08 -25.13
N SER A 214 -8.12 3.73 -26.37
CA SER A 214 -9.01 4.53 -27.23
C SER A 214 -10.48 4.56 -26.76
N GLN A 215 -10.91 3.64 -25.91
CA GLN A 215 -12.29 3.58 -25.38
C GLN A 215 -12.50 4.49 -24.17
N LEU A 216 -11.45 5.13 -23.66
CA LEU A 216 -11.48 5.91 -22.43
C LEU A 216 -12.57 6.99 -22.40
N ALA A 217 -12.71 7.76 -23.48
CA ALA A 217 -13.72 8.82 -23.58
C ALA A 217 -15.14 8.25 -23.49
N GLU A 218 -15.41 7.14 -24.15
CA GLU A 218 -16.68 6.41 -24.11
C GLU A 218 -16.92 5.82 -22.72
N GLN A 219 -15.87 5.24 -22.12
CA GLN A 219 -15.95 4.63 -20.79
C GLN A 219 -16.20 5.66 -19.68
N LEU A 220 -15.86 6.92 -19.85
CA LEU A 220 -16.06 7.98 -18.84
C LEU A 220 -17.12 9.02 -19.24
N GLN A 221 -17.80 8.87 -20.40
CA GLN A 221 -18.72 9.91 -20.91
C GLN A 221 -19.84 10.28 -19.93
N ASP A 222 -20.34 9.29 -19.15
CA ASP A 222 -21.43 9.46 -18.19
C ASP A 222 -20.94 9.58 -16.73
N SER A 223 -19.61 9.54 -16.53
CA SER A 223 -19.01 9.66 -15.21
C SER A 223 -18.73 11.11 -14.87
N ARG A 224 -19.14 11.57 -13.67
CA ARG A 224 -18.85 12.91 -13.15
C ARG A 224 -17.97 12.87 -11.90
N LEU A 225 -18.21 11.88 -11.03
CA LEU A 225 -17.46 11.72 -9.81
C LEU A 225 -17.15 10.23 -9.60
N VAL A 226 -15.87 9.89 -9.71
CA VAL A 226 -15.37 8.53 -9.48
C VAL A 226 -14.89 8.41 -8.03
N LEU A 227 -15.41 7.41 -7.32
CA LEU A 227 -14.81 6.94 -6.07
C LEU A 227 -13.79 5.85 -6.40
N VAL A 228 -12.54 6.07 -6.07
CA VAL A 228 -11.51 5.03 -6.03
C VAL A 228 -11.42 4.51 -4.60
N LEU A 229 -11.72 3.26 -4.40
CA LEU A 229 -11.66 2.56 -3.11
C LEU A 229 -10.61 1.45 -3.22
N ASP A 230 -9.53 1.62 -2.49
CA ASP A 230 -8.45 0.64 -2.39
C ASP A 230 -8.47 -0.02 -1.00
N VAL A 231 -8.76 -1.32 -0.96
CA VAL A 231 -8.74 -2.11 0.28
C VAL A 231 -7.67 -3.18 0.17
N GLY A 232 -6.52 -2.84 0.70
CA GLY A 232 -5.37 -3.73 0.74
C GLY A 232 -5.38 -4.70 1.93
N GLY A 233 -4.21 -5.27 2.24
CA GLY A 233 -4.05 -6.11 3.43
C GLY A 233 -4.16 -5.32 4.74
N GLY A 234 -3.57 -4.13 4.81
CA GLY A 234 -3.46 -3.36 6.05
C GLY A 234 -4.24 -2.05 6.09
N THR A 235 -4.65 -1.50 4.96
CA THR A 235 -5.26 -0.16 4.86
C THR A 235 -6.45 -0.14 3.91
N THR A 236 -7.32 0.85 4.14
CA THR A 236 -8.36 1.26 3.20
C THR A 236 -8.11 2.71 2.83
N ASP A 237 -7.95 2.98 1.56
CA ASP A 237 -7.74 4.31 1.00
C ASP A 237 -8.94 4.74 0.16
N LEU A 238 -9.41 5.97 0.39
CA LEU A 238 -10.56 6.57 -0.26
C LEU A 238 -10.11 7.80 -1.06
N THR A 239 -10.46 7.87 -2.34
CA THR A 239 -10.13 9.02 -3.19
C THR A 239 -11.30 9.36 -4.10
N LEU A 240 -11.62 10.66 -4.20
CA LEU A 240 -12.60 11.17 -5.16
C LEU A 240 -11.89 11.84 -6.33
N ILE A 241 -12.30 11.50 -7.54
CA ILE A 241 -11.78 12.05 -8.79
C ILE A 241 -12.97 12.59 -9.59
N ARG A 242 -12.95 13.90 -9.86
CA ARG A 242 -13.91 14.56 -10.75
C ARG A 242 -13.53 14.32 -12.19
N VAL A 243 -14.52 14.03 -13.00
CA VAL A 243 -14.41 13.84 -14.45
C VAL A 243 -15.16 14.97 -15.14
N GLU A 244 -14.48 15.73 -15.97
CA GLU A 244 -15.07 16.84 -16.72
C GLU A 244 -14.78 16.65 -18.20
N ALA A 245 -15.78 16.90 -19.04
CA ALA A 245 -15.60 16.83 -20.49
C ALA A 245 -14.58 17.87 -20.95
N ALA A 246 -13.66 17.47 -21.82
CA ALA A 246 -12.71 18.42 -22.39
C ALA A 246 -13.42 19.45 -23.29
N PRO A 247 -13.10 20.76 -23.18
CA PRO A 247 -13.59 21.77 -24.11
C PRO A 247 -13.16 21.43 -25.54
N GLY A 248 -14.13 21.28 -26.45
CA GLY A 248 -13.86 20.96 -27.86
C GLY A 248 -13.72 19.47 -28.19
N GLY A 249 -14.03 18.57 -27.24
CA GLY A 249 -13.90 17.13 -27.41
C GLY A 249 -12.49 16.63 -27.09
N GLY A 250 -12.34 15.33 -26.92
CA GLY A 250 -11.06 14.71 -26.58
C GLY A 250 -11.09 13.97 -25.23
N LEU A 251 -9.92 13.76 -24.63
CA LEU A 251 -9.81 13.07 -23.36
C LEU A 251 -10.38 13.91 -22.20
N PRO A 252 -11.15 13.31 -21.28
CA PRO A 252 -11.73 14.04 -20.16
C PRO A 252 -10.66 14.61 -19.24
N LEU A 253 -10.98 15.72 -18.60
CA LEU A 253 -10.18 16.32 -17.55
C LEU A 253 -10.44 15.58 -16.24
N LEU A 254 -9.39 15.08 -15.63
CA LEU A 254 -9.46 14.31 -14.40
C LEU A 254 -8.83 15.10 -13.26
N THR A 255 -9.62 15.39 -12.22
CA THR A 255 -9.14 16.17 -11.08
C THR A 255 -9.43 15.44 -9.77
N ARG A 256 -8.40 15.14 -9.00
CA ARG A 256 -8.57 14.61 -7.64
C ARG A 256 -9.10 15.70 -6.71
N THR A 257 -10.29 15.49 -6.16
CA THR A 257 -10.98 16.46 -5.30
C THR A 257 -10.82 16.17 -3.81
N ALA A 258 -10.68 14.91 -3.43
CA ALA A 258 -10.52 14.52 -2.04
C ALA A 258 -9.71 13.24 -1.86
N VAL A 259 -9.10 13.13 -0.66
CA VAL A 259 -8.43 11.92 -0.15
C VAL A 259 -8.91 11.71 1.28
N GLY A 260 -9.19 10.46 1.64
CA GLY A 260 -9.60 10.05 2.98
C GLY A 260 -8.49 10.12 4.02
N GLU A 261 -8.88 10.02 5.27
CA GLU A 261 -7.93 9.87 6.38
C GLU A 261 -7.31 8.47 6.38
N HIS A 262 -6.21 8.32 7.13
CA HIS A 262 -5.52 7.04 7.24
C HIS A 262 -6.37 6.01 8.00
N LEU A 263 -6.92 5.05 7.28
CA LEU A 263 -7.78 4.01 7.81
C LEU A 263 -7.03 2.67 7.81
N MET A 264 -6.55 2.25 8.99
CA MET A 264 -5.87 0.97 9.18
C MET A 264 -6.87 -0.18 9.29
N LEU A 265 -7.66 -0.37 8.24
CA LEU A 265 -8.58 -1.49 8.04
C LEU A 265 -8.28 -2.15 6.70
N GLY A 266 -8.20 -3.47 6.70
CA GLY A 266 -7.94 -4.24 5.51
C GLY A 266 -8.09 -5.74 5.76
N GLY A 267 -7.56 -6.54 4.85
CA GLY A 267 -7.62 -8.01 4.92
C GLY A 267 -7.06 -8.60 6.21
N ASP A 268 -5.99 -8.00 6.76
CA ASP A 268 -5.37 -8.46 8.02
C ASP A 268 -6.34 -8.33 9.22
N ASN A 269 -7.19 -7.30 9.23
CA ASN A 269 -8.22 -7.13 10.28
C ASN A 269 -9.32 -8.19 10.15
N MET A 270 -9.68 -8.54 8.91
CA MET A 270 -10.64 -9.62 8.65
C MET A 270 -10.10 -10.96 9.13
N ASP A 271 -8.82 -11.23 8.87
CA ASP A 271 -8.12 -12.44 9.33
C ASP A 271 -8.10 -12.52 10.87
N LEU A 272 -7.82 -11.39 11.54
CA LEU A 272 -7.86 -11.27 12.99
C LEU A 272 -9.25 -11.52 13.57
N ALA A 273 -10.30 -10.96 12.96
CA ALA A 273 -11.68 -11.15 13.40
C ALA A 273 -12.08 -12.63 13.34
N LEU A 274 -11.74 -13.33 12.25
CA LEU A 274 -11.98 -14.77 12.11
C LEU A 274 -11.19 -15.57 13.13
N ALA A 275 -9.92 -15.23 13.35
CA ALA A 275 -9.08 -15.90 14.35
C ALA A 275 -9.64 -15.76 15.78
N HIS A 276 -10.09 -14.56 16.15
CA HIS A 276 -10.75 -14.36 17.45
C HIS A 276 -12.05 -15.13 17.58
N GLY A 277 -12.84 -15.26 16.50
CA GLY A 277 -14.04 -16.08 16.50
C GLY A 277 -13.78 -17.58 16.68
N LEU A 278 -12.65 -18.07 16.15
CA LEU A 278 -12.26 -19.50 16.29
C LEU A 278 -11.41 -19.78 17.53
N GLU A 279 -10.78 -18.80 18.14
CA GLU A 279 -9.85 -18.98 19.28
C GLU A 279 -10.41 -19.83 20.42
N PRO A 280 -11.70 -19.68 20.84
CA PRO A 280 -12.27 -20.51 21.91
C PRO A 280 -12.28 -22.01 21.61
N GLN A 281 -12.39 -22.40 20.34
CA GLN A 281 -12.38 -23.82 19.93
C GLN A 281 -10.98 -24.46 20.08
N PHE A 282 -9.93 -23.64 20.07
CA PHE A 282 -8.55 -24.09 20.19
C PHE A 282 -7.99 -23.91 21.60
N ALA A 283 -8.31 -22.82 22.29
CA ALA A 283 -7.82 -22.54 23.64
C ALA A 283 -8.66 -23.19 24.75
N GLY A 284 -9.97 -23.39 24.49
CA GLY A 284 -10.96 -23.68 25.49
C GLY A 284 -11.72 -22.41 25.92
N GLU A 285 -12.90 -22.63 26.48
CA GLU A 285 -13.79 -21.53 26.86
C GLU A 285 -13.13 -20.64 27.94
N GLY A 286 -13.13 -19.33 27.70
CA GLY A 286 -12.53 -18.35 28.61
C GLY A 286 -10.98 -18.31 28.64
N GLN A 287 -10.31 -19.13 27.84
CA GLN A 287 -8.86 -19.14 27.71
C GLN A 287 -8.39 -18.43 26.43
N ARG A 288 -7.14 -17.97 26.43
CA ARG A 288 -6.48 -17.36 25.26
C ARG A 288 -5.35 -18.26 24.77
N LEU A 289 -5.14 -18.29 23.47
CA LEU A 289 -3.97 -18.92 22.88
C LEU A 289 -2.71 -18.10 23.21
N PRO A 290 -1.56 -18.77 23.43
CA PRO A 290 -0.27 -18.08 23.42
C PRO A 290 -0.09 -17.29 22.12
N ALA A 291 0.59 -16.14 22.17
CA ALA A 291 0.71 -15.21 21.03
C ALA A 291 1.20 -15.89 19.73
N ALA A 292 2.18 -16.78 19.81
CA ALA A 292 2.67 -17.52 18.65
C ALA A 292 1.60 -18.46 18.04
N ARG A 293 0.79 -19.10 18.89
CA ARG A 293 -0.31 -19.98 18.44
C ARG A 293 -1.46 -19.19 17.84
N PHE A 294 -1.76 -18.02 18.41
CA PHE A 294 -2.77 -17.13 17.86
C PHE A 294 -2.33 -16.59 16.49
N ALA A 295 -1.05 -16.22 16.32
CA ALA A 295 -0.52 -15.80 15.03
C ALA A 295 -0.60 -16.91 13.97
N GLN A 296 -0.38 -18.20 14.34
CA GLN A 296 -0.64 -19.32 13.43
C GLN A 296 -2.11 -19.40 13.04
N LEU A 297 -3.02 -19.24 14.01
CA LEU A 297 -4.45 -19.24 13.74
C LEU A 297 -4.84 -18.14 12.74
N VAL A 298 -4.32 -16.93 12.90
CA VAL A 298 -4.54 -15.81 11.96
C VAL A 298 -4.11 -16.18 10.53
N GLN A 299 -2.92 -16.77 10.36
CA GLN A 299 -2.46 -17.19 9.03
C GLN A 299 -3.34 -18.31 8.43
N ARG A 300 -3.82 -19.24 9.25
CA ARG A 300 -4.75 -20.29 8.79
C ARG A 300 -6.13 -19.71 8.43
N CYS A 301 -6.61 -18.74 9.20
CA CYS A 301 -7.84 -18.01 8.91
C CYS A 301 -7.75 -17.21 7.60
N ARG A 302 -6.58 -16.60 7.30
CA ARG A 302 -6.34 -15.92 6.02
C ARG A 302 -6.57 -16.88 4.85
N LEU A 303 -5.89 -18.02 4.84
CA LEU A 303 -6.02 -19.01 3.76
C LEU A 303 -7.46 -19.55 3.64
N ALA A 304 -8.11 -19.82 4.76
CA ALA A 304 -9.49 -20.29 4.78
C ALA A 304 -10.46 -19.20 4.26
N LYS A 305 -10.26 -17.93 4.65
CA LYS A 305 -11.03 -16.78 4.15
C LYS A 305 -10.93 -16.66 2.63
N GLU A 306 -9.71 -16.67 2.09
CA GLU A 306 -9.48 -16.58 0.65
C GLU A 306 -10.18 -17.71 -0.12
N GLN A 307 -10.13 -18.95 0.39
CA GLN A 307 -10.83 -20.09 -0.20
C GLN A 307 -12.36 -19.97 -0.11
N LEU A 308 -12.89 -19.53 1.06
CA LEU A 308 -14.33 -19.47 1.32
C LEU A 308 -15.03 -18.27 0.68
N LEU A 309 -14.28 -17.23 0.27
CA LEU A 309 -14.80 -16.08 -0.47
C LEU A 309 -14.53 -16.14 -1.97
N ALA A 310 -13.86 -17.18 -2.46
CA ALA A 310 -13.61 -17.37 -3.89
C ALA A 310 -14.93 -17.68 -4.64
N ALA A 311 -14.94 -17.49 -5.97
CA ALA A 311 -16.11 -17.72 -6.81
C ALA A 311 -16.65 -19.16 -6.69
N ASN A 312 -15.76 -20.16 -6.63
CA ASN A 312 -16.10 -21.58 -6.50
C ASN A 312 -15.79 -22.10 -5.09
N ALA A 313 -16.16 -21.33 -4.06
CA ALA A 313 -15.86 -21.65 -2.69
C ALA A 313 -16.54 -22.94 -2.21
N PRO A 314 -15.83 -23.79 -1.44
CA PRO A 314 -16.46 -24.91 -0.72
C PRO A 314 -17.41 -24.36 0.36
N GLU A 315 -18.27 -25.22 0.93
CA GLU A 315 -19.15 -24.81 2.03
C GLU A 315 -18.39 -24.60 3.34
N SER A 316 -17.29 -25.32 3.54
CA SER A 316 -16.47 -25.22 4.73
C SER A 316 -15.01 -25.62 4.47
N VAL A 317 -14.11 -25.13 5.33
CA VAL A 317 -12.70 -25.45 5.32
C VAL A 317 -12.27 -25.81 6.74
N ALA A 318 -11.45 -26.85 6.88
CA ALA A 318 -10.86 -27.21 8.17
C ALA A 318 -9.66 -26.30 8.47
N VAL A 319 -9.73 -25.58 9.57
CA VAL A 319 -8.63 -24.79 10.14
C VAL A 319 -7.92 -25.65 11.18
N THR A 320 -6.66 -26.00 10.94
CA THR A 320 -5.91 -26.94 11.79
C THR A 320 -4.69 -26.26 12.38
N LEU A 321 -4.50 -26.39 13.70
CA LEU A 321 -3.30 -26.02 14.41
C LEU A 321 -2.55 -27.28 14.87
N LEU A 322 -1.29 -27.41 14.45
CA LEU A 322 -0.42 -28.49 14.86
C LEU A 322 -0.06 -28.36 16.34
N GLY A 323 0.01 -29.47 17.06
CA GLY A 323 0.45 -29.49 18.46
C GLY A 323 1.86 -28.92 18.62
N GLY A 324 2.09 -28.13 19.67
CA GLY A 324 3.42 -27.59 20.00
C GLY A 324 4.04 -28.37 21.18
N GLY A 325 5.32 -28.73 21.07
CA GLY A 325 6.08 -29.39 22.13
C GLY A 325 6.73 -30.71 21.70
N SER A 326 7.68 -31.21 22.52
CA SER A 326 8.46 -32.45 22.28
C SER A 326 7.64 -33.74 22.32
N GLN A 327 6.35 -33.69 22.60
CA GLN A 327 5.45 -34.83 22.50
C GLN A 327 4.83 -34.85 21.08
N LEU A 328 5.34 -35.73 20.23
CA LEU A 328 4.86 -36.00 18.86
C LEU A 328 3.34 -36.34 18.76
N LEU A 329 2.67 -36.55 19.90
CA LEU A 329 1.23 -36.83 20.02
C LEU A 329 0.44 -35.67 20.63
N ALA A 330 1.05 -34.48 20.84
CA ALA A 330 0.32 -33.33 21.37
C ALA A 330 -0.72 -32.86 20.36
N GLN A 331 -1.91 -33.26 20.58
CA GLN A 331 -3.23 -33.02 19.98
C GLN A 331 -3.24 -31.92 18.91
N THR A 332 -3.14 -32.34 17.66
CA THR A 332 -3.61 -31.53 16.52
C THR A 332 -5.07 -31.20 16.74
N ARG A 333 -5.40 -29.92 16.89
CA ARG A 333 -6.78 -29.45 17.00
C ARG A 333 -7.23 -28.89 15.65
N SER A 334 -8.46 -29.21 15.27
CA SER A 334 -9.06 -28.70 14.05
C SER A 334 -10.45 -28.14 14.37
N ALA A 335 -10.75 -27.00 13.75
CA ALA A 335 -12.06 -26.35 13.79
C ALA A 335 -12.56 -26.17 12.37
N THR A 336 -13.87 -26.26 12.17
CA THR A 336 -14.48 -26.03 10.86
C THR A 336 -14.90 -24.58 10.73
N LEU A 337 -14.42 -23.90 9.68
CA LEU A 337 -14.86 -22.58 9.30
C LEU A 337 -15.79 -22.70 8.10
N THR A 338 -17.03 -22.24 8.24
CA THR A 338 -18.04 -22.30 7.18
C THR A 338 -18.04 -21.02 6.35
N ARG A 339 -18.53 -21.10 5.11
CA ARG A 339 -18.73 -19.95 4.23
C ARG A 339 -19.63 -18.89 4.88
N ASP A 340 -20.71 -19.31 5.53
CA ASP A 340 -21.64 -18.41 6.21
C ASP A 340 -20.98 -17.68 7.38
N ALA A 341 -20.19 -18.38 8.20
CA ALA A 341 -19.44 -17.75 9.28
C ALA A 341 -18.44 -16.71 8.76
N VAL A 342 -17.76 -16.99 7.63
CA VAL A 342 -16.87 -16.01 6.98
C VAL A 342 -17.66 -14.83 6.43
N ARG A 343 -18.78 -15.05 5.77
CA ARG A 343 -19.65 -13.96 5.27
C ARG A 343 -20.12 -13.08 6.41
N GLN A 344 -20.58 -13.66 7.51
CA GLN A 344 -21.03 -12.93 8.68
C GLN A 344 -19.89 -12.11 9.30
N ALA A 345 -18.72 -12.69 9.51
CA ALA A 345 -17.60 -12.01 10.15
C ALA A 345 -16.95 -10.95 9.23
N VAL A 346 -16.86 -11.22 7.93
CA VAL A 346 -16.14 -10.38 6.98
C VAL A 346 -17.09 -9.41 6.26
N VAL A 347 -18.15 -9.90 5.63
CA VAL A 347 -19.04 -9.01 4.86
C VAL A 347 -19.90 -8.18 5.80
N GLU A 348 -20.62 -8.82 6.73
CA GLU A 348 -21.49 -8.09 7.67
C GLU A 348 -20.71 -7.37 8.76
N GLY A 349 -19.50 -7.85 9.12
CA GLY A 349 -18.65 -7.20 10.11
C GLY A 349 -17.94 -5.95 9.59
N PHE A 350 -17.48 -5.95 8.34
CA PHE A 350 -16.71 -4.85 7.76
C PHE A 350 -17.51 -3.96 6.80
N LEU A 351 -18.59 -4.47 6.23
CA LEU A 351 -19.53 -3.72 5.40
C LEU A 351 -20.99 -3.92 5.90
N PRO A 352 -21.28 -3.64 7.21
CA PRO A 352 -22.66 -3.68 7.67
C PRO A 352 -23.51 -2.65 6.92
N PRO A 353 -24.82 -2.85 6.80
CA PRO A 353 -25.74 -1.80 6.33
C PRO A 353 -25.53 -0.52 7.14
N ALA A 354 -25.41 0.61 6.46
CA ALA A 354 -25.21 1.90 7.07
C ALA A 354 -26.01 2.98 6.34
N GLN A 355 -26.40 4.03 7.08
CA GLN A 355 -26.96 5.22 6.48
C GLN A 355 -25.84 6.19 6.07
N ILE A 356 -26.06 7.01 5.05
CA ILE A 356 -25.08 8.03 4.61
C ILE A 356 -24.73 9.04 5.73
N THR A 357 -25.58 9.16 6.75
CA THR A 357 -25.40 10.01 7.92
C THR A 357 -24.68 9.34 9.08
N ASP A 358 -24.41 8.03 8.98
CA ASP A 358 -23.76 7.29 10.05
C ASP A 358 -22.31 7.72 10.22
N GLN A 359 -21.85 7.64 11.46
CA GLN A 359 -20.48 7.95 11.82
C GLN A 359 -19.81 6.74 12.47
N PRO A 360 -18.51 6.53 12.26
CA PRO A 360 -17.78 5.49 12.95
C PRO A 360 -17.81 5.66 14.47
N ALA A 361 -17.92 4.55 15.19
CA ALA A 361 -17.89 4.55 16.64
C ALA A 361 -16.54 5.09 17.15
N ARG A 362 -16.58 5.97 18.14
CA ARG A 362 -15.38 6.51 18.81
C ARG A 362 -14.94 5.59 19.95
N ARG A 363 -13.62 5.40 20.13
CA ARG A 363 -13.11 4.71 21.32
C ARG A 363 -13.52 5.45 22.59
N GLN A 364 -14.24 4.75 23.46
CA GLN A 364 -14.42 5.17 24.85
C GLN A 364 -13.32 4.49 25.68
N GLY A 365 -12.30 5.25 26.11
CA GLY A 365 -11.29 4.77 27.03
C GLY A 365 -9.84 4.88 26.54
N ALA A 366 -8.94 5.16 27.50
CA ALA A 366 -7.55 5.56 27.29
C ALA A 366 -6.53 4.41 27.27
N LEU A 367 -6.93 3.14 27.12
CA LEU A 367 -5.97 2.04 27.02
C LEU A 367 -5.36 2.02 25.62
N ARG A 368 -4.20 2.65 25.48
CA ARG A 368 -3.33 2.48 24.30
C ARG A 368 -2.77 1.07 24.34
N THR A 369 -3.35 0.17 23.54
CA THR A 369 -2.66 -1.08 23.22
C THR A 369 -1.44 -0.72 22.35
N LEU A 370 -0.26 -1.22 22.71
CA LEU A 370 0.99 -1.03 21.96
C LEU A 370 1.00 -1.78 20.60
N SER A 371 -0.06 -2.51 20.26
CA SER A 371 -0.29 -3.12 18.94
C SER A 371 -0.66 -2.07 17.89
N LEU A 372 -0.72 -2.46 16.61
CA LEU A 372 -1.16 -1.57 15.53
C LEU A 372 -2.44 -0.81 15.89
N PRO A 373 -2.55 0.51 15.60
CA PRO A 373 -3.64 1.37 16.03
C PRO A 373 -4.88 1.18 15.14
N TYR A 374 -5.46 -0.01 15.16
CA TYR A 374 -6.69 -0.29 14.44
C TYR A 374 -7.84 0.62 14.91
N PRO A 375 -8.73 1.07 14.01
CA PRO A 375 -9.91 1.83 14.37
C PRO A 375 -10.78 1.11 15.41
N ALA A 376 -11.51 1.89 16.21
CA ALA A 376 -12.48 1.33 17.16
C ALA A 376 -13.67 0.68 16.44
N ASP A 377 -13.99 1.18 15.26
CA ASP A 377 -15.06 0.69 14.40
C ASP A 377 -14.46 0.02 13.17
N ALA A 378 -14.72 -1.26 12.98
CA ALA A 378 -14.29 -2.02 11.83
C ALA A 378 -15.17 -1.82 10.58
N ALA A 379 -16.29 -1.10 10.69
CA ALA A 379 -17.24 -0.90 9.60
C ALA A 379 -16.71 0.09 8.55
N ILE A 380 -16.10 -0.41 7.49
CA ILE A 380 -15.66 0.38 6.34
C ILE A 380 -16.83 1.22 5.77
N SER A 381 -18.06 0.67 5.77
CA SER A 381 -19.25 1.39 5.32
C SER A 381 -19.49 2.70 6.07
N ARG A 382 -19.30 2.74 7.41
CA ARG A 382 -19.47 3.97 8.20
C ARG A 382 -18.33 4.97 7.98
N HIS A 383 -17.10 4.50 7.80
CA HIS A 383 -15.98 5.37 7.43
C HIS A 383 -16.17 5.97 6.03
N LEU A 384 -16.73 5.19 5.10
CA LEU A 384 -17.07 5.65 3.76
C LEU A 384 -18.20 6.71 3.80
N ALA A 385 -19.25 6.48 4.60
CA ALA A 385 -20.31 7.46 4.81
C ALA A 385 -19.76 8.80 5.33
N LEU A 386 -18.93 8.75 6.36
CA LEU A 386 -18.27 9.95 6.90
C LEU A 386 -17.41 10.67 5.85
N PHE A 387 -16.61 9.92 5.08
CA PHE A 387 -15.78 10.48 4.01
C PHE A 387 -16.63 11.19 2.94
N LEU A 388 -17.71 10.56 2.48
CA LEU A 388 -18.59 11.15 1.48
C LEU A 388 -19.34 12.37 2.04
N ALA A 389 -19.81 12.32 3.27
CA ALA A 389 -20.45 13.48 3.93
C ALA A 389 -19.50 14.70 4.01
N GLN A 390 -18.21 14.47 4.23
CA GLN A 390 -17.22 15.54 4.37
C GLN A 390 -16.72 16.10 3.03
N HIS A 391 -16.69 15.29 1.98
CA HIS A 391 -15.93 15.60 0.77
C HIS A 391 -16.73 15.58 -0.53
N ALA A 392 -17.90 14.95 -0.57
CA ALA A 392 -18.69 14.84 -1.78
C ALA A 392 -19.53 16.10 -2.11
N ALA A 393 -19.53 17.10 -1.23
CA ALA A 393 -20.23 18.38 -1.42
C ALA A 393 -21.69 18.24 -1.86
N GLY A 394 -22.38 17.18 -1.40
CA GLY A 394 -23.75 16.86 -1.75
C GLY A 394 -23.95 16.09 -3.07
N GLU A 395 -22.89 15.86 -3.84
CA GLU A 395 -22.88 15.04 -5.06
C GLU A 395 -22.23 13.68 -4.77
N LEU A 396 -23.04 12.61 -4.69
CA LEU A 396 -22.51 11.26 -4.47
C LEU A 396 -21.84 10.71 -5.73
N PRO A 397 -20.81 9.85 -5.58
CA PRO A 397 -20.14 9.24 -6.74
C PRO A 397 -21.14 8.46 -7.60
N ASP A 398 -21.02 8.60 -8.90
CA ASP A 398 -21.78 7.84 -9.90
C ASP A 398 -20.98 6.67 -10.45
N THR A 399 -19.68 6.66 -10.19
CA THR A 399 -18.74 5.69 -10.72
C THR A 399 -17.83 5.20 -9.62
N LEU A 400 -17.49 3.91 -9.64
CA LEU A 400 -16.69 3.22 -8.64
C LEU A 400 -15.54 2.46 -9.31
N LEU A 401 -14.32 2.68 -8.85
CA LEU A 401 -13.17 1.85 -9.14
C LEU A 401 -12.73 1.15 -7.84
N LEU A 402 -12.72 -0.17 -7.87
CA LEU A 402 -12.28 -1.01 -6.77
C LEU A 402 -10.88 -1.53 -7.03
N ASN A 403 -10.00 -1.42 -6.04
CA ASN A 403 -8.63 -1.93 -6.07
C ASN A 403 -8.28 -2.62 -4.75
N GLY A 404 -7.23 -3.44 -4.78
CA GLY A 404 -6.76 -4.23 -3.66
C GLY A 404 -7.34 -5.65 -3.59
N GLY A 405 -6.54 -6.58 -3.05
CA GLY A 405 -6.84 -8.01 -3.07
C GLY A 405 -8.10 -8.43 -2.31
N VAL A 406 -8.62 -7.57 -1.44
CA VAL A 406 -9.89 -7.83 -0.72
C VAL A 406 -11.08 -7.93 -1.70
N PHE A 407 -11.03 -7.22 -2.82
CA PHE A 407 -12.11 -7.22 -3.82
C PHE A 407 -12.10 -8.42 -4.79
N HIS A 408 -11.19 -9.38 -4.62
CA HIS A 408 -11.39 -10.72 -5.20
C HIS A 408 -12.63 -11.41 -4.63
N ALA A 409 -13.08 -11.01 -3.43
CA ALA A 409 -14.30 -11.48 -2.81
C ALA A 409 -15.54 -10.79 -3.41
N HIS A 410 -16.18 -11.41 -4.38
CA HIS A 410 -17.36 -10.86 -5.08
C HIS A 410 -18.47 -10.40 -4.12
N ALA A 411 -18.66 -11.09 -2.98
CA ALA A 411 -19.63 -10.70 -1.97
C ALA A 411 -19.39 -9.32 -1.36
N LEU A 412 -18.12 -8.90 -1.21
CA LEU A 412 -17.76 -7.56 -0.73
C LEU A 412 -18.02 -6.50 -1.80
N VAL A 413 -17.71 -6.81 -3.07
CA VAL A 413 -18.00 -5.94 -4.21
C VAL A 413 -19.50 -5.68 -4.33
N GLN A 414 -20.28 -6.74 -4.28
CA GLN A 414 -21.74 -6.66 -4.36
C GLN A 414 -22.34 -5.81 -3.22
N ARG A 415 -21.96 -6.12 -1.97
CA ARG A 415 -22.45 -5.38 -0.79
C ARG A 415 -22.13 -3.89 -0.88
N LEU A 416 -20.91 -3.55 -1.28
CA LEU A 416 -20.49 -2.16 -1.40
C LEU A 416 -21.25 -1.43 -2.51
N THR A 417 -21.44 -2.08 -3.67
CA THR A 417 -22.16 -1.50 -4.82
C THR A 417 -23.64 -1.28 -4.47
N GLU A 418 -24.27 -2.23 -3.79
CA GLU A 418 -25.64 -2.10 -3.30
C GLU A 418 -25.77 -0.92 -2.33
N GLN A 419 -24.89 -0.84 -1.33
CA GLN A 419 -24.91 0.22 -0.32
C GLN A 419 -24.73 1.63 -0.92
N LEU A 420 -23.79 1.79 -1.84
CA LEU A 420 -23.58 3.06 -2.53
C LEU A 420 -24.75 3.41 -3.46
N GLY A 421 -25.34 2.40 -4.12
CA GLY A 421 -26.53 2.55 -4.94
C GLY A 421 -27.74 3.03 -4.14
N GLU A 422 -27.96 2.44 -2.95
CA GLU A 422 -29.00 2.87 -2.01
C GLU A 422 -28.81 4.34 -1.57
N TRP A 423 -27.60 4.73 -1.18
CA TRP A 423 -27.32 6.12 -0.78
C TRP A 423 -27.55 7.11 -1.92
N ARG A 424 -27.21 6.72 -3.13
CA ARG A 424 -27.37 7.57 -4.32
C ARG A 424 -28.82 7.59 -4.85
N GLY A 425 -29.61 6.57 -4.55
CA GLY A 425 -30.93 6.36 -5.13
C GLY A 425 -30.90 5.92 -6.62
N ALA A 426 -29.73 5.47 -7.11
CA ALA A 426 -29.52 5.01 -8.47
C ALA A 426 -28.30 4.07 -8.54
N PRO A 427 -28.25 3.13 -9.50
CA PRO A 427 -27.11 2.24 -9.65
C PRO A 427 -25.82 3.01 -9.96
N LEU A 428 -24.68 2.46 -9.53
CA LEU A 428 -23.36 2.96 -9.86
C LEU A 428 -22.79 2.21 -11.06
N ARG A 429 -21.96 2.91 -11.82
CA ARG A 429 -21.09 2.29 -12.79
C ARG A 429 -19.85 1.76 -12.08
N VAL A 430 -19.57 0.46 -12.20
CA VAL A 430 -18.34 -0.14 -11.65
C VAL A 430 -17.32 -0.25 -12.78
N LEU A 431 -16.19 0.40 -12.63
CA LEU A 431 -15.05 0.30 -13.53
C LEU A 431 -14.30 -0.99 -13.18
N HIS A 432 -14.26 -1.91 -14.13
CA HIS A 432 -13.63 -3.21 -13.91
C HIS A 432 -12.11 -3.11 -14.05
N ASN A 433 -11.38 -3.54 -13.03
CA ASN A 433 -9.95 -3.78 -13.09
C ASN A 433 -9.71 -5.29 -13.14
N PRO A 434 -9.18 -5.83 -14.25
CA PRO A 434 -8.98 -7.28 -14.39
C PRO A 434 -7.89 -7.84 -13.46
N HIS A 435 -6.98 -6.99 -13.00
CA HIS A 435 -5.80 -7.39 -12.23
C HIS A 435 -5.53 -6.45 -11.05
N PRO A 436 -6.39 -6.43 -10.01
CA PRO A 436 -6.26 -5.50 -8.90
C PRO A 436 -4.95 -5.65 -8.11
N ASP A 437 -4.32 -6.84 -8.12
CA ASP A 437 -3.04 -7.09 -7.46
C ASP A 437 -1.85 -6.43 -8.17
N TRP A 438 -1.98 -6.05 -9.45
CA TRP A 438 -0.89 -5.51 -10.27
C TRP A 438 -1.13 -4.05 -10.67
N ALA A 439 -2.34 -3.57 -10.51
CA ALA A 439 -2.78 -2.27 -11.01
C ALA A 439 -1.91 -1.13 -10.49
N VAL A 440 -1.57 -1.17 -9.21
CA VAL A 440 -0.78 -0.12 -8.55
C VAL A 440 0.62 -0.04 -9.15
N ALA A 441 1.32 -1.17 -9.32
CA ALA A 441 2.65 -1.19 -9.91
C ALA A 441 2.63 -0.79 -11.40
N ARG A 442 1.67 -1.31 -12.18
CA ARG A 442 1.51 -0.98 -13.60
C ARG A 442 1.18 0.49 -13.80
N GLY A 443 0.27 1.04 -13.00
CA GLY A 443 -0.10 2.44 -13.04
C GLY A 443 1.03 3.38 -12.60
N ALA A 444 1.88 2.93 -11.66
CA ALA A 444 3.09 3.67 -11.28
C ALA A 444 4.11 3.73 -12.44
N ALA A 445 4.31 2.63 -13.17
CA ALA A 445 5.16 2.60 -14.36
C ALA A 445 4.59 3.51 -15.47
N ALA A 446 3.28 3.46 -15.72
CA ALA A 446 2.58 4.33 -16.66
C ALA A 446 2.74 5.82 -16.31
N HIS A 447 2.59 6.15 -15.03
CA HIS A 447 2.80 7.52 -14.53
C HIS A 447 4.23 7.99 -14.77
N GLY A 448 5.22 7.16 -14.46
CA GLY A 448 6.65 7.47 -14.70
C GLY A 448 6.95 7.73 -16.18
N LEU A 449 6.37 6.92 -17.08
CA LEU A 449 6.50 7.13 -18.54
C LEU A 449 5.86 8.45 -18.96
N ALA A 450 4.62 8.73 -18.52
CA ALA A 450 3.90 9.96 -18.86
C ALA A 450 4.63 11.22 -18.38
N GLU A 451 5.24 11.17 -17.18
CA GLU A 451 6.08 12.26 -16.67
C GLU A 451 7.35 12.46 -17.51
N TYR A 452 8.02 11.39 -17.88
CA TYR A 452 9.19 11.46 -18.73
C TYR A 452 8.86 12.09 -20.08
N GLU A 453 7.81 11.65 -20.73
CA GLU A 453 7.36 12.20 -22.03
C GLU A 453 7.02 13.68 -21.94
N SER A 454 6.39 14.11 -20.84
CA SER A 454 6.02 15.52 -20.65
C SER A 454 7.20 16.47 -20.46
N LYS A 455 8.33 15.97 -19.97
CA LYS A 455 9.56 16.75 -19.74
C LYS A 455 10.48 16.74 -20.96
N ARG A 456 10.20 15.89 -21.96
CA ARG A 456 11.00 15.76 -23.17
C ARG A 456 10.74 16.98 -24.09
N PRO A 457 11.77 17.71 -24.53
CA PRO A 457 11.57 18.82 -25.47
C PRO A 457 11.00 18.28 -26.79
N PRO A 458 10.09 19.02 -27.45
CA PRO A 458 9.55 18.62 -28.74
C PRO A 458 10.72 18.42 -29.74
N SER A 459 10.88 17.21 -30.24
CA SER A 459 11.93 16.92 -31.22
C SER A 459 11.54 17.53 -32.57
N LEU A 460 12.45 18.28 -33.18
CA LEU A 460 12.27 18.92 -34.50
C LEU A 460 12.13 17.92 -35.66
N THR A 461 12.19 16.60 -35.40
CA THR A 461 12.24 15.56 -36.44
C THR A 461 11.07 14.59 -36.49
N GLY A 462 9.92 14.88 -35.83
CA GLY A 462 8.94 13.81 -35.69
C GLY A 462 7.46 14.19 -35.76
N GLN A 463 6.99 14.80 -36.84
CA GLN A 463 5.53 14.86 -37.11
C GLN A 463 4.92 13.48 -37.43
N ALA A 464 5.72 12.47 -37.76
CA ALA A 464 5.23 11.13 -38.13
C ALA A 464 5.14 10.12 -36.98
N GLN A 465 5.83 10.32 -35.84
CA GLN A 465 5.79 9.40 -34.70
C GLN A 465 4.81 9.76 -33.60
N ALA A 466 4.23 10.97 -33.67
CA ALA A 466 3.25 11.45 -32.68
C ALA A 466 1.86 10.78 -32.79
N ALA A 467 1.57 10.09 -33.87
CA ALA A 467 0.24 9.54 -34.16
C ALA A 467 -0.02 8.15 -33.51
N SER A 468 0.95 7.53 -32.85
CA SER A 468 0.81 6.16 -32.32
C SER A 468 1.01 6.00 -30.80
N LYS A 469 1.35 7.05 -30.05
CA LYS A 469 1.49 6.93 -28.59
C LYS A 469 0.17 7.27 -27.92
N THR A 470 -0.38 6.29 -27.21
CA THR A 470 -1.58 6.50 -26.37
C THR A 470 -1.23 7.53 -25.27
N ILE A 471 -1.83 8.71 -25.36
CA ILE A 471 -1.67 9.76 -24.36
C ILE A 471 -2.42 9.31 -23.10
N VAL A 472 -1.72 9.05 -22.02
CA VAL A 472 -2.34 8.79 -20.71
C VAL A 472 -2.82 10.12 -20.13
N PRO A 473 -4.13 10.29 -19.83
CA PRO A 473 -4.61 11.50 -19.20
C PRO A 473 -3.93 11.73 -17.86
N ARG A 474 -3.55 12.97 -17.57
CA ARG A 474 -3.04 13.32 -16.26
C ARG A 474 -4.18 13.47 -15.27
N ILE A 475 -3.97 12.93 -14.07
CA ILE A 475 -4.87 13.18 -12.95
C ILE A 475 -4.33 14.41 -12.21
N GLY A 476 -4.95 15.55 -12.45
CA GLY A 476 -4.68 16.80 -11.73
C GLY A 476 -5.16 16.73 -10.27
N GLY A 477 -5.03 17.83 -9.54
CA GLY A 477 -5.58 17.99 -8.20
C GLY A 477 -4.55 18.08 -7.08
N GLY A 478 -3.32 18.44 -7.39
CA GLY A 478 -2.29 18.97 -6.49
C GLY A 478 -2.17 18.32 -5.10
N ALA A 479 -1.63 19.07 -4.15
CA ALA A 479 -1.43 18.61 -2.76
C ALA A 479 -2.76 18.23 -2.08
N ALA A 480 -2.85 17.01 -1.55
CA ALA A 480 -4.05 16.51 -0.86
C ALA A 480 -4.36 17.28 0.43
N ARG A 481 -3.34 17.87 1.05
CA ARG A 481 -3.38 18.60 2.32
C ARG A 481 -2.72 19.95 2.18
N SER A 482 -3.10 20.90 3.04
CA SER A 482 -2.32 22.14 3.24
C SER A 482 -1.19 21.87 4.23
N TYR A 483 0.00 22.40 3.96
CA TYR A 483 1.17 22.29 4.82
C TYR A 483 1.52 23.63 5.44
N TRP A 484 1.72 23.64 6.74
CA TRP A 484 1.95 24.83 7.51
C TRP A 484 3.26 24.72 8.27
N LEU A 485 4.09 25.75 8.18
CA LEU A 485 5.26 25.92 9.05
C LEU A 485 4.80 26.45 10.40
N VAL A 486 5.06 25.68 11.45
CA VAL A 486 4.79 26.12 12.82
C VAL A 486 5.86 27.09 13.27
N LEU A 487 5.44 28.29 13.66
CA LEU A 487 6.33 29.29 14.22
C LEU A 487 6.44 29.11 15.74
N PRO A 488 7.63 29.21 16.33
CA PRO A 488 7.77 29.24 17.77
C PRO A 488 6.96 30.43 18.34
N GLY A 489 5.95 30.10 19.15
CA GLY A 489 5.12 31.11 19.85
C GLY A 489 5.81 31.64 21.11
N GLN A 490 5.38 32.81 21.59
CA GLN A 490 5.70 33.25 22.95
C GLN A 490 5.06 32.32 23.97
N ALA A 491 5.68 32.11 25.11
CA ALA A 491 5.16 31.25 26.18
C ALA A 491 3.71 31.64 26.55
N GLY A 492 2.77 30.72 26.37
CA GLY A 492 1.33 30.92 26.66
C GLY A 492 0.48 31.40 25.49
N ALA A 493 1.05 31.70 24.33
CA ALA A 493 0.30 32.03 23.11
C ALA A 493 0.03 30.78 22.25
N ALA A 494 -1.12 30.75 21.55
CA ALA A 494 -1.40 29.70 20.59
C ALA A 494 -0.34 29.68 19.48
N PRO A 495 0.12 28.48 19.03
CA PRO A 495 1.09 28.39 17.97
C PRO A 495 0.55 29.02 16.68
N GLN A 496 1.38 29.81 16.02
CA GLN A 496 1.05 30.41 14.72
C GLN A 496 1.65 29.57 13.60
N GLY A 497 0.97 29.50 12.46
CA GLY A 497 1.44 28.78 11.29
C GLY A 497 1.49 29.66 10.03
N ILE A 498 2.48 29.43 9.20
CA ILE A 498 2.54 29.98 7.84
C ILE A 498 2.20 28.88 6.87
N CYS A 499 1.17 29.07 6.03
CA CYS A 499 0.87 28.13 4.97
C CYS A 499 2.00 28.13 3.94
N LEU A 500 2.71 27.01 3.84
CA LEU A 500 3.77 26.82 2.86
C LEU A 500 3.22 26.27 1.55
N LEU A 501 2.23 25.38 1.64
CA LEU A 501 1.63 24.71 0.50
C LEU A 501 0.13 24.60 0.72
N PRO A 502 -0.68 25.42 0.06
CA PRO A 502 -2.14 25.26 0.06
C PRO A 502 -2.57 23.92 -0.53
N ARG A 503 -3.67 23.36 -0.05
CA ARG A 503 -4.32 22.21 -0.69
C ARG A 503 -4.64 22.55 -2.14
N GLY A 504 -4.48 21.57 -3.05
CA GLY A 504 -4.71 21.74 -4.47
C GLY A 504 -3.55 22.40 -5.24
N THR A 505 -2.44 22.72 -4.56
CA THR A 505 -1.23 23.22 -5.25
C THR A 505 -0.66 22.13 -6.13
N GLU A 506 -0.56 22.42 -7.43
CA GLU A 506 -0.06 21.46 -8.42
C GLU A 506 1.39 21.07 -8.17
N GLU A 507 1.72 19.83 -8.52
CA GLU A 507 3.05 19.27 -8.41
C GLU A 507 4.07 20.08 -9.25
N GLY A 508 5.26 20.30 -8.69
CA GLY A 508 6.29 21.13 -9.32
C GLY A 508 6.11 22.65 -9.11
N THR A 509 5.04 23.10 -8.44
CA THR A 509 4.85 24.51 -8.11
C THR A 509 5.87 24.96 -7.09
N ARG A 510 6.62 26.02 -7.39
CA ARG A 510 7.54 26.67 -6.48
C ARG A 510 6.88 27.85 -5.77
N MET A 511 6.74 27.76 -4.45
CA MET A 511 6.24 28.86 -3.63
C MET A 511 7.39 29.60 -2.96
N VAL A 512 7.34 30.93 -2.99
CA VAL A 512 8.32 31.80 -2.35
C VAL A 512 7.64 32.59 -1.24
N LEU A 513 8.13 32.49 -0.01
CA LEU A 513 7.67 33.29 1.11
C LEU A 513 8.27 34.69 1.05
N ALA A 514 7.66 35.55 0.24
CA ALA A 514 8.10 36.94 0.10
C ALA A 514 7.94 37.72 1.43
N GLY A 515 8.94 38.50 1.79
CA GLY A 515 8.88 39.39 2.96
C GLY A 515 9.14 38.71 4.31
N ARG A 516 9.49 37.43 4.35
CA ARG A 516 9.85 36.72 5.60
C ARG A 516 11.33 36.39 5.62
N ARG A 517 11.99 36.68 6.74
CA ARG A 517 13.41 36.34 6.98
C ARG A 517 13.50 35.39 8.16
N PHE A 518 14.27 34.30 8.00
CA PHE A 518 14.57 33.35 9.06
C PHE A 518 16.01 33.46 9.45
N ALA A 519 16.30 33.59 10.75
CA ALA A 519 17.66 33.56 11.26
C ALA A 519 18.14 32.10 11.34
N LEU A 520 19.22 31.77 10.66
CA LEU A 520 19.87 30.47 10.69
C LEU A 520 21.19 30.59 11.44
N ARG A 521 21.50 29.58 12.28
CA ARG A 521 22.82 29.47 12.90
C ARG A 521 23.72 28.64 11.99
N LEU A 522 24.84 29.21 11.57
CA LEU A 522 25.82 28.49 10.77
C LEU A 522 26.41 27.31 11.56
N GLY A 523 26.52 26.14 10.89
CA GLY A 523 27.10 24.93 11.49
C GLY A 523 26.15 24.13 12.39
N GLN A 524 24.88 24.50 12.50
CA GLN A 524 23.87 23.71 13.22
C GLN A 524 22.71 23.28 12.29
N PRO A 525 22.25 22.03 12.41
CA PRO A 525 21.08 21.58 11.64
C PRO A 525 19.84 22.36 12.08
N VAL A 526 19.06 22.84 11.12
CA VAL A 526 17.81 23.55 11.37
C VAL A 526 16.65 22.58 11.21
N ARG A 527 15.77 22.53 12.23
CA ARG A 527 14.52 21.75 12.18
C ARG A 527 13.36 22.70 11.94
N PHE A 528 12.58 22.43 10.90
CA PHE A 528 11.32 23.10 10.63
C PHE A 528 10.17 22.17 11.04
N ALA A 529 9.37 22.61 12.02
CA ALA A 529 8.18 21.88 12.41
C ALA A 529 7.07 22.15 11.38
N LEU A 530 6.63 21.12 10.67
CA LEU A 530 5.55 21.19 9.70
C LEU A 530 4.32 20.49 10.24
N VAL A 531 3.15 21.06 9.98
CA VAL A 531 1.84 20.46 10.25
C VAL A 531 1.07 20.36 8.95
N ALA A 532 0.58 19.17 8.64
CA ALA A 532 -0.35 18.94 7.55
C ALA A 532 -1.79 19.06 8.06
N ARG A 533 -2.67 19.72 7.29
CA ARG A 533 -4.08 19.88 7.62
C ARG A 533 -4.97 19.41 6.47
N SER A 534 -5.90 18.50 6.77
CA SER A 534 -7.01 18.13 5.90
C SER A 534 -8.14 19.17 5.97
N ALA A 535 -9.05 19.21 5.02
CA ALA A 535 -10.20 20.09 5.07
C ALA A 535 -11.14 19.71 6.24
N GLY A 536 -11.68 20.67 6.96
CA GLY A 536 -12.73 20.46 7.96
C GLY A 536 -12.35 20.64 9.44
N GLN A 537 -11.09 20.87 9.78
CA GLN A 537 -10.69 21.26 11.14
C GLN A 537 -10.41 22.77 11.19
N ALA A 538 -11.24 23.52 11.94
CA ALA A 538 -11.09 24.96 12.20
C ALA A 538 -9.93 25.24 13.18
#